data_1a44e0f48b528f80bf5bcd081bc048db
#
_entry.id   1a44e0f48b528f80bf5bcd081bc048db
#
_cell.length_a   1.000
_cell.length_b   1.000
_cell.length_c   1.000
_cell.angle_alpha   90.00
_cell.angle_beta   90.00
_cell.angle_gamma   90.00
#
_symmetry.space_group_name_H-M   'P 1'
#
loop_
_entity.id
_entity.type
_entity.pdbx_description
1 polymer ?
#
loop_
_entity_poly.entity_id
_entity_poly.type
_entity_poly.pdbx_seq_one_letter_code
_entity_poly.pdbx_strand_id
1 'polypeptide(L)'
;DIVGGLPAKDFGREDEHLDILMSAAKENGKLVHVHVDQFNSDEERETEQLARKTIEHGMQGKVSAIHCISLAAHPKKYRHEVYDLIRQADMHIISCPTAWIDHNRTERLSVSHNSITPVDEMVPAGINVAFGTDNICDIYKPFSDADLWTELRVMLEACHYYDIENLV
;
A
#
# COMPACT_ATOMS: atom_id res chain seq x y z
N ASP A 1 -14.44 -10.21 8.59
CA ASP A 1 -14.77 -8.95 9.24
C ASP A 1 -13.52 -8.08 9.44
N ILE A 2 -13.48 -6.96 8.74
CA ILE A 2 -12.32 -6.08 8.59
C ILE A 2 -12.74 -4.65 8.95
N VAL A 3 -11.86 -3.92 9.62
CA VAL A 3 -11.98 -2.46 9.80
C VAL A 3 -11.14 -1.79 8.71
N GLY A 4 -11.73 -0.91 7.94
CA GLY A 4 -11.08 -0.19 6.85
C GLY A 4 -10.81 1.28 7.17
N GLY A 5 -9.78 1.87 6.56
CA GLY A 5 -9.45 3.27 6.73
C GLY A 5 -8.73 3.90 5.56
N LEU A 6 -8.75 5.24 5.55
CA LEU A 6 -8.11 6.08 4.55
C LEU A 6 -7.61 7.36 5.24
N PRO A 7 -6.45 7.33 5.93
CA PRO A 7 -5.94 8.44 6.73
C PRO A 7 -5.74 9.73 5.92
N ALA A 8 -5.37 9.63 4.64
CA ALA A 8 -5.24 10.79 3.73
C ALA A 8 -6.50 11.68 3.64
N LYS A 9 -7.67 11.20 4.08
CA LYS A 9 -8.90 12.00 4.14
C LYS A 9 -9.03 12.83 5.42
N ASP A 10 -8.24 12.53 6.43
CA ASP A 10 -8.19 13.25 7.71
C ASP A 10 -6.90 14.07 7.83
N PHE A 11 -6.61 14.86 6.80
CA PHE A 11 -5.36 15.63 6.65
C PHE A 11 -4.95 16.35 7.95
N GLY A 12 -3.71 16.11 8.39
CA GLY A 12 -3.14 16.61 9.64
C GLY A 12 -3.61 15.88 10.90
N ARG A 13 -4.40 14.82 10.75
CA ARG A 13 -4.89 13.95 11.85
C ARG A 13 -4.73 12.47 11.51
N GLU A 14 -3.80 12.13 10.66
CA GLU A 14 -3.57 10.76 10.16
C GLU A 14 -3.26 9.80 11.32
N ASP A 15 -2.44 10.22 12.28
CA ASP A 15 -2.10 9.43 13.47
C ASP A 15 -3.34 9.14 14.33
N GLU A 16 -4.20 10.14 14.56
CA GLU A 16 -5.45 9.96 15.32
C GLU A 16 -6.41 9.01 14.59
N HIS A 17 -6.52 9.14 13.26
CA HIS A 17 -7.30 8.22 12.43
C HIS A 17 -6.83 6.77 12.62
N LEU A 18 -5.52 6.53 12.55
CA LEU A 18 -4.94 5.21 12.73
C LEU A 18 -5.14 4.67 14.15
N ASP A 19 -5.02 5.50 15.19
CA ASP A 19 -5.27 5.12 16.58
C ASP A 19 -6.72 4.67 16.80
N ILE A 20 -7.68 5.39 16.22
CA ILE A 20 -9.10 5.03 16.28
C ILE A 20 -9.34 3.68 15.60
N LEU A 21 -8.80 3.48 14.40
CA LEU A 21 -8.94 2.22 13.66
C LEU A 21 -8.36 1.04 14.42
N MET A 22 -7.13 1.18 14.91
CA MET A 22 -6.43 0.12 15.64
C MET A 22 -7.17 -0.25 16.92
N SER A 23 -7.63 0.76 17.67
CA SER A 23 -8.40 0.54 18.90
C SER A 23 -9.71 -0.19 18.62
N ALA A 24 -10.48 0.29 17.64
CA ALA A 24 -11.76 -0.33 17.26
C ALA A 24 -11.57 -1.78 16.76
N ALA A 25 -10.54 -2.03 15.96
CA ALA A 25 -10.25 -3.38 15.47
C ALA A 25 -9.83 -4.32 16.59
N LYS A 26 -8.96 -3.85 17.48
CA LYS A 26 -8.46 -4.63 18.63
C LYS A 26 -9.59 -5.00 19.59
N GLU A 27 -10.45 -4.06 19.96
CA GLU A 27 -11.59 -4.27 20.85
C GLU A 27 -12.59 -5.30 20.28
N ASN A 28 -12.73 -5.35 18.97
CA ASN A 28 -13.69 -6.22 18.30
C ASN A 28 -13.05 -7.48 17.67
N GLY A 29 -11.75 -7.71 17.87
CA GLY A 29 -11.03 -8.87 17.33
C GLY A 29 -11.01 -8.92 15.81
N LYS A 30 -10.92 -7.76 15.12
CA LYS A 30 -10.99 -7.62 13.66
C LYS A 30 -9.62 -7.44 13.04
N LEU A 31 -9.52 -7.72 11.72
CA LEU A 31 -8.39 -7.33 10.89
C LEU A 31 -8.52 -5.85 10.50
N VAL A 32 -7.41 -5.27 10.07
CA VAL A 32 -7.34 -3.88 9.61
C VAL A 32 -6.80 -3.82 8.18
N HIS A 33 -7.51 -3.13 7.29
CA HIS A 33 -7.05 -2.80 5.95
C HIS A 33 -7.06 -1.28 5.77
N VAL A 34 -5.91 -0.69 5.43
CA VAL A 34 -5.77 0.76 5.31
C VAL A 34 -5.16 1.12 3.96
N HIS A 35 -5.82 2.02 3.25
CA HIS A 35 -5.28 2.62 2.03
C HIS A 35 -4.30 3.71 2.43
N VAL A 36 -3.04 3.57 2.05
CA VAL A 36 -1.92 4.44 2.45
C VAL A 36 -1.01 4.76 1.27
N ASP A 37 -0.38 5.94 1.32
CA ASP A 37 0.63 6.36 0.35
C ASP A 37 0.15 6.20 -1.11
N GLN A 38 -0.99 6.80 -1.43
CA GLN A 38 -1.67 6.61 -2.71
C GLN A 38 -1.15 7.52 -3.82
N PHE A 39 -0.51 8.63 -3.46
CA PHE A 39 -0.08 9.64 -4.43
C PHE A 39 1.42 9.58 -4.64
N ASN A 40 2.00 9.07 -5.55
CA ASN A 40 3.43 9.00 -5.90
C ASN A 40 4.25 10.25 -5.44
N SER A 41 4.28 10.50 -4.15
CA SER A 41 4.85 11.68 -3.48
C SER A 41 5.88 11.26 -2.43
N ASP A 42 7.03 11.93 -2.43
CA ASP A 42 8.05 11.77 -1.39
C ASP A 42 7.71 12.51 -0.07
N GLU A 43 6.54 13.13 0.01
CA GLU A 43 6.01 13.77 1.21
C GLU A 43 5.14 12.82 2.05
N GLU A 44 4.51 11.82 1.42
CA GLU A 44 3.66 10.85 2.11
C GLU A 44 4.47 9.84 2.91
N ARG A 45 3.98 9.52 4.12
CA ARG A 45 4.62 8.61 5.08
C ARG A 45 3.62 7.72 5.82
N GLU A 46 2.46 7.54 5.26
CA GLU A 46 1.38 6.82 5.92
C GLU A 46 1.70 5.34 6.11
N THR A 47 2.47 4.72 5.20
CA THR A 47 2.95 3.33 5.37
C THR A 47 3.85 3.20 6.59
N GLU A 48 4.77 4.16 6.81
CA GLU A 48 5.61 4.19 8.00
C GLU A 48 4.76 4.36 9.27
N GLN A 49 3.84 5.33 9.26
CA GLN A 49 2.94 5.60 10.38
C GLN A 49 2.10 4.37 10.73
N LEU A 50 1.52 3.72 9.73
CA LEU A 50 0.72 2.51 9.90
C LEU A 50 1.53 1.37 10.53
N ALA A 51 2.77 1.15 10.07
CA ALA A 51 3.65 0.12 10.61
C ALA A 51 3.99 0.40 12.10
N ARG A 52 4.29 1.66 12.44
CA ARG A 52 4.53 2.07 13.83
C ARG A 52 3.30 1.87 14.71
N LYS A 53 2.12 2.29 14.25
CA LYS A 53 0.84 2.11 14.96
C LYS A 53 0.48 0.64 15.11
N THR A 54 0.77 -0.19 14.12
CA THR A 54 0.59 -1.64 14.22
C THR A 54 1.39 -2.24 15.37
N ILE A 55 2.66 -1.84 15.51
CA ILE A 55 3.53 -2.29 16.60
C ILE A 55 3.04 -1.73 17.95
N GLU A 56 2.74 -0.43 18.02
CA GLU A 56 2.29 0.27 19.24
C GLU A 56 1.03 -0.37 19.83
N HIS A 57 0.05 -0.69 18.97
CA HIS A 57 -1.21 -1.30 19.40
C HIS A 57 -1.13 -2.83 19.59
N GLY A 58 -0.01 -3.47 19.26
CA GLY A 58 0.14 -4.93 19.35
C GLY A 58 -0.75 -5.67 18.36
N MET A 59 -0.86 -5.14 17.13
CA MET A 59 -1.71 -5.66 16.05
C MET A 59 -0.91 -6.40 14.96
N GLN A 60 0.30 -6.87 15.29
CA GLN A 60 1.16 -7.60 14.37
C GLN A 60 0.42 -8.81 13.75
N GLY A 61 0.62 -9.02 12.45
CA GLY A 61 -0.03 -10.09 11.69
C GLY A 61 -1.52 -9.87 11.38
N LYS A 62 -2.09 -8.70 11.75
CA LYS A 62 -3.52 -8.39 11.57
C LYS A 62 -3.80 -7.18 10.70
N VAL A 63 -2.77 -6.55 10.16
CA VAL A 63 -2.87 -5.30 9.42
C VAL A 63 -2.37 -5.48 7.99
N SER A 64 -3.13 -4.98 7.02
CA SER A 64 -2.73 -4.89 5.63
C SER A 64 -2.71 -3.43 5.19
N ALA A 65 -1.61 -3.03 4.57
CA ALA A 65 -1.47 -1.74 3.89
C ALA A 65 -1.76 -1.91 2.40
N ILE A 66 -2.61 -1.06 1.87
CA ILE A 66 -3.02 -1.10 0.46
C ILE A 66 -2.34 0.04 -0.28
N HIS A 67 -1.85 -0.22 -1.48
CA HIS A 67 -1.08 0.63 -2.39
C HIS A 67 0.38 0.80 -2.00
N CYS A 68 0.75 1.57 -1.00
CA CYS A 68 2.13 1.88 -0.60
C CYS A 68 2.98 2.44 -1.77
N ILE A 69 2.37 3.20 -2.65
CA ILE A 69 2.95 3.69 -3.92
C ILE A 69 4.06 4.70 -3.66
N SER A 70 3.83 5.62 -2.72
CA SER A 70 4.76 6.72 -2.45
C SER A 70 6.14 6.24 -1.96
N LEU A 71 6.23 5.02 -1.47
CA LEU A 71 7.54 4.42 -1.15
C LEU A 71 8.48 4.41 -2.37
N ALA A 72 7.94 4.22 -3.59
CA ALA A 72 8.74 4.26 -4.82
C ALA A 72 9.34 5.65 -5.10
N ALA A 73 8.74 6.72 -4.58
CA ALA A 73 9.23 8.10 -4.72
C ALA A 73 10.30 8.47 -3.69
N HIS A 74 10.43 7.73 -2.61
CA HIS A 74 11.39 8.01 -1.54
C HIS A 74 12.82 7.52 -1.84
N PRO A 75 13.84 8.12 -1.21
CA PRO A 75 15.21 7.61 -1.29
C PRO A 75 15.33 6.16 -0.79
N LYS A 76 16.21 5.37 -1.43
CA LYS A 76 16.40 3.95 -1.12
C LYS A 76 16.62 3.67 0.38
N LYS A 77 17.42 4.50 1.04
CA LYS A 77 17.69 4.35 2.48
C LYS A 77 16.39 4.38 3.30
N TYR A 78 15.53 5.37 3.05
CA TYR A 78 14.24 5.51 3.74
C TYR A 78 13.33 4.29 3.45
N ARG A 79 13.22 3.89 2.18
CA ARG A 79 12.40 2.71 1.84
C ARG A 79 12.81 1.47 2.63
N HIS A 80 14.12 1.20 2.71
CA HIS A 80 14.61 0.04 3.45
C HIS A 80 14.35 0.14 4.96
N GLU A 81 14.42 1.33 5.55
CA GLU A 81 14.03 1.56 6.96
C GLU A 81 12.53 1.26 7.16
N VAL A 82 11.67 1.64 6.21
CA VAL A 82 10.24 1.33 6.26
C VAL A 82 9.99 -0.17 6.05
N TYR A 83 10.72 -0.85 5.16
CA TYR A 83 10.61 -2.31 4.99
C TYR A 83 10.96 -3.06 6.28
N ASP A 84 11.95 -2.59 7.02
CA ASP A 84 12.29 -3.16 8.32
C ASP A 84 11.14 -2.99 9.34
N LEU A 85 10.47 -1.85 9.32
CA LEU A 85 9.28 -1.61 10.17
C LEU A 85 8.10 -2.50 9.76
N ILE A 86 7.83 -2.65 8.46
CA ILE A 86 6.76 -3.53 7.94
C ILE A 86 7.00 -4.97 8.42
N ARG A 87 8.23 -5.46 8.35
CA ARG A 87 8.57 -6.79 8.84
C ARG A 87 8.39 -6.93 10.36
N GLN A 88 8.82 -5.92 11.14
CA GLN A 88 8.61 -5.90 12.59
C GLN A 88 7.13 -5.87 12.97
N ALA A 89 6.32 -5.18 12.17
CA ALA A 89 4.88 -5.11 12.31
C ALA A 89 4.17 -6.40 11.84
N ASP A 90 4.89 -7.32 11.21
CA ASP A 90 4.29 -8.49 10.53
C ASP A 90 3.08 -8.06 9.67
N MET A 91 3.26 -6.97 8.93
CA MET A 91 2.22 -6.33 8.15
C MET A 91 2.24 -6.83 6.72
N HIS A 92 1.07 -7.04 6.14
CA HIS A 92 0.91 -7.48 4.76
C HIS A 92 0.71 -6.27 3.84
N ILE A 93 1.14 -6.40 2.59
CA ILE A 93 0.94 -5.38 1.56
C ILE A 93 -0.04 -5.90 0.52
N ILE A 94 -0.94 -5.05 0.05
CA ILE A 94 -1.82 -5.33 -1.09
C ILE A 94 -1.49 -4.31 -2.18
N SER A 95 -0.85 -4.77 -3.22
CA SER A 95 -0.62 -3.98 -4.43
C SER A 95 -1.85 -3.97 -5.31
N CYS A 96 -2.24 -2.81 -5.80
CA CYS A 96 -3.31 -2.66 -6.79
C CYS A 96 -2.72 -1.96 -8.03
N PRO A 97 -2.00 -2.69 -8.89
CA PRO A 97 -1.16 -2.11 -9.91
C PRO A 97 -1.85 -1.16 -10.87
N THR A 98 -3.10 -1.44 -11.25
CA THR A 98 -3.85 -0.60 -12.19
C THR A 98 -4.53 0.60 -11.53
N ALA A 99 -4.69 0.61 -10.20
CA ALA A 99 -5.54 1.59 -9.52
C ALA A 99 -5.05 3.04 -9.67
N TRP A 100 -3.74 3.26 -9.64
CA TRP A 100 -3.14 4.59 -9.64
C TRP A 100 -2.13 4.84 -10.76
N ILE A 101 -1.93 3.89 -11.67
CA ILE A 101 -0.97 4.00 -12.77
C ILE A 101 -1.30 5.17 -13.72
N ASP A 102 -2.55 5.59 -13.77
CA ASP A 102 -3.07 6.68 -14.57
C ASP A 102 -3.15 8.02 -13.84
N HIS A 103 -2.43 8.17 -12.71
CA HIS A 103 -2.43 9.41 -11.94
C HIS A 103 -2.08 10.63 -12.81
N ASN A 104 -2.78 11.73 -12.60
CA ASN A 104 -2.56 12.97 -13.34
C ASN A 104 -1.13 13.46 -13.19
N ARG A 105 -0.58 14.00 -14.29
CA ARG A 105 0.72 14.67 -14.25
C ARG A 105 0.66 15.89 -13.32
N THR A 106 1.67 16.04 -12.50
CA THR A 106 1.87 17.25 -11.70
C THR A 106 2.81 18.22 -12.41
N GLU A 107 2.76 19.50 -12.05
CA GLU A 107 3.71 20.53 -12.52
C GLU A 107 5.16 20.25 -12.03
N ARG A 108 5.34 19.42 -11.03
CA ARG A 108 6.66 18.94 -10.60
C ARG A 108 7.26 18.07 -11.70
N LEU A 109 8.36 18.53 -12.27
CA LEU A 109 9.24 17.74 -13.14
C LEU A 109 10.09 16.77 -12.29
N SER A 110 9.46 16.05 -11.38
CA SER A 110 10.13 14.94 -10.71
C SER A 110 10.26 13.78 -11.70
N VAL A 111 11.29 13.00 -11.55
CA VAL A 111 11.39 11.72 -12.23
C VAL A 111 10.07 10.99 -12.01
N SER A 112 9.29 10.87 -13.08
CA SER A 112 8.00 10.19 -13.03
C SER A 112 8.26 8.72 -12.77
N HIS A 113 8.29 8.36 -11.52
CA HIS A 113 8.17 6.97 -11.16
C HIS A 113 6.75 6.54 -11.47
N ASN A 114 6.58 5.34 -11.99
CA ASN A 114 5.27 4.75 -12.11
C ASN A 114 4.63 4.78 -10.72
N SER A 115 3.37 5.19 -10.64
CA SER A 115 2.61 5.23 -9.38
C SER A 115 2.21 3.80 -8.96
N ILE A 116 3.18 2.99 -8.61
CA ILE A 116 3.01 1.57 -8.30
C ILE A 116 3.80 1.17 -7.07
N THR A 117 3.29 0.16 -6.37
CA THR A 117 3.95 -0.47 -5.22
C THR A 117 5.32 -1.03 -5.64
N PRO A 118 6.42 -0.77 -4.92
CA PRO A 118 7.75 -1.29 -5.25
C PRO A 118 7.89 -2.76 -4.86
N VAL A 119 7.13 -3.63 -5.52
CA VAL A 119 7.03 -5.08 -5.23
C VAL A 119 8.37 -5.79 -5.46
N ASP A 120 9.10 -5.35 -6.48
CA ASP A 120 10.45 -5.84 -6.83
C ASP A 120 11.48 -5.67 -5.70
N GLU A 121 11.27 -4.71 -4.80
CA GLU A 121 12.08 -4.53 -3.60
C GLU A 121 11.45 -5.20 -2.35
N MET A 122 10.12 -5.15 -2.21
CA MET A 122 9.42 -5.64 -1.01
C MET A 122 9.48 -7.16 -0.86
N VAL A 123 9.22 -7.91 -1.93
CA VAL A 123 9.23 -9.38 -1.86
C VAL A 123 10.62 -9.92 -1.51
N PRO A 124 11.73 -9.48 -2.14
CA PRO A 124 13.06 -9.89 -1.70
C PRO A 124 13.43 -9.44 -0.28
N ALA A 125 12.80 -8.37 0.23
CA ALA A 125 12.96 -7.95 1.63
C ALA A 125 12.19 -8.84 2.62
N GLY A 126 11.47 -9.86 2.16
CA GLY A 126 10.70 -10.80 3.00
C GLY A 126 9.34 -10.26 3.44
N ILE A 127 8.81 -9.28 2.73
CA ILE A 127 7.46 -8.75 2.97
C ILE A 127 6.45 -9.57 2.16
N ASN A 128 5.37 -9.98 2.82
CA ASN A 128 4.26 -10.65 2.14
C ASN A 128 3.44 -9.63 1.33
N VAL A 129 3.39 -9.82 0.01
CA VAL A 129 2.66 -8.96 -0.91
C VAL A 129 1.58 -9.77 -1.62
N ALA A 130 0.35 -9.33 -1.53
CA ALA A 130 -0.76 -9.78 -2.36
C ALA A 130 -1.09 -8.71 -3.40
N PHE A 131 -1.98 -9.00 -4.34
CA PHE A 131 -2.47 -8.02 -5.30
C PHE A 131 -3.99 -8.08 -5.44
N GLY A 132 -4.57 -6.98 -5.90
CA GLY A 132 -6.01 -6.82 -6.09
C GLY A 132 -6.31 -5.74 -7.13
N THR A 133 -7.55 -5.64 -7.52
CA THR A 133 -8.02 -4.73 -8.57
C THR A 133 -8.43 -3.35 -8.06
N ASP A 134 -8.62 -3.21 -6.74
CA ASP A 134 -9.21 -2.03 -6.13
C ASP A 134 -10.63 -1.76 -6.69
N ASN A 135 -10.87 -0.65 -7.36
CA ASN A 135 -12.17 -0.30 -7.93
C ASN A 135 -12.61 -1.26 -9.04
N ILE A 136 -13.92 -1.55 -9.08
CA ILE A 136 -14.52 -2.38 -10.11
C ILE A 136 -15.66 -1.59 -10.76
N CYS A 137 -15.48 -1.21 -12.04
CA CYS A 137 -16.49 -0.61 -12.90
C CYS A 137 -17.29 0.53 -12.20
N ASP A 138 -16.57 1.48 -11.62
CA ASP A 138 -17.17 2.63 -10.93
C ASP A 138 -16.79 3.98 -11.59
N ILE A 139 -17.14 5.09 -10.92
CA ILE A 139 -16.89 6.44 -11.47
C ILE A 139 -15.40 6.80 -11.57
N TYR A 140 -14.53 6.14 -10.81
CA TYR A 140 -13.09 6.37 -10.82
C TYR A 140 -12.39 5.46 -11.84
N LYS A 141 -12.86 4.22 -11.96
CA LYS A 141 -12.28 3.18 -12.83
C LYS A 141 -13.38 2.51 -13.68
N PRO A 142 -13.95 3.22 -14.68
CA PRO A 142 -15.12 2.75 -15.43
C PRO A 142 -14.87 1.51 -16.29
N PHE A 143 -13.62 1.17 -16.56
CA PHE A 143 -13.23 0.03 -17.42
C PHE A 143 -12.54 -1.10 -16.64
N SER A 144 -12.47 -1.02 -15.31
CA SER A 144 -11.97 -2.11 -14.47
C SER A 144 -13.03 -3.20 -14.35
N ASP A 145 -12.68 -4.42 -14.70
CA ASP A 145 -13.58 -5.58 -14.74
C ASP A 145 -13.27 -6.64 -13.67
N ALA A 146 -12.39 -6.32 -12.72
CA ALA A 146 -11.88 -7.25 -11.71
C ALA A 146 -11.09 -8.44 -12.27
N ASP A 147 -10.54 -8.33 -13.47
CA ASP A 147 -9.70 -9.36 -14.05
C ASP A 147 -8.31 -9.37 -13.40
N LEU A 148 -8.08 -10.35 -12.55
CA LEU A 148 -6.79 -10.52 -11.88
C LEU A 148 -5.64 -10.86 -12.84
N TRP A 149 -5.91 -11.37 -14.05
CA TRP A 149 -4.87 -11.56 -15.07
C TRP A 149 -4.33 -10.23 -15.58
N THR A 150 -5.17 -9.21 -15.66
CA THR A 150 -4.74 -7.84 -15.98
C THR A 150 -3.84 -7.30 -14.89
N GLU A 151 -4.20 -7.45 -13.62
CA GLU A 151 -3.37 -7.03 -12.48
C GLU A 151 -2.03 -7.76 -12.46
N LEU A 152 -2.04 -9.07 -12.68
CA LEU A 152 -0.84 -9.89 -12.75
C LEU A 152 0.11 -9.45 -13.88
N ARG A 153 -0.44 -9.13 -15.04
CA ARG A 153 0.34 -8.58 -16.16
C ARG A 153 0.98 -7.24 -15.79
N VAL A 154 0.23 -6.34 -15.19
CA VAL A 154 0.75 -5.03 -14.77
C VAL A 154 1.76 -5.19 -13.63
N MET A 155 1.56 -6.13 -12.71
CA MET A 155 2.53 -6.49 -11.69
C MET A 155 3.88 -6.88 -12.31
N LEU A 156 3.87 -7.68 -13.36
CA LEU A 156 5.06 -8.10 -14.07
C LEU A 156 5.70 -6.93 -14.85
N GLU A 157 4.91 -6.22 -15.65
CA GLU A 157 5.42 -5.22 -16.61
C GLU A 157 5.74 -3.87 -15.95
N ALA A 158 4.96 -3.42 -14.97
CA ALA A 158 5.08 -2.11 -14.37
C ALA A 158 5.68 -2.13 -12.96
N CYS A 159 5.36 -3.13 -12.14
CA CYS A 159 6.00 -3.33 -10.83
C CYS A 159 7.35 -4.06 -10.94
N HIS A 160 7.77 -4.42 -12.15
CA HIS A 160 9.06 -5.05 -12.44
C HIS A 160 9.31 -6.37 -11.70
N TYR A 161 8.23 -7.07 -11.31
CA TYR A 161 8.34 -8.33 -10.59
C TYR A 161 8.22 -9.51 -11.55
N TYR A 162 9.34 -10.14 -11.92
CA TYR A 162 9.42 -11.18 -12.95
C TYR A 162 9.49 -12.61 -12.42
N ASP A 163 9.23 -12.83 -11.15
CA ASP A 163 9.19 -14.17 -10.58
C ASP A 163 7.81 -14.80 -10.79
N ILE A 164 7.66 -15.47 -11.92
CA ILE A 164 6.37 -16.05 -12.35
C ILE A 164 5.92 -17.17 -11.41
N GLU A 165 6.84 -17.93 -10.81
CA GLU A 165 6.50 -19.04 -9.90
C GLU A 165 5.82 -18.53 -8.62
N ASN A 166 6.17 -17.33 -8.18
CA ASN A 166 5.56 -16.70 -7.01
C ASN A 166 4.35 -15.80 -7.35
N LEU A 167 4.08 -15.53 -8.64
CA LEU A 167 2.92 -14.74 -9.07
C LEU A 167 1.65 -15.58 -9.25
N VAL A 168 1.76 -16.89 -9.39
CA VAL A 168 0.67 -17.85 -9.66
C VAL A 168 0.60 -18.84 -8.50
#